data_827cb495fa1fec3fac00570c622aec7d
#
_entry.id   827cb495fa1fec3fac00570c622aec7d
#
_cell.length_a   1.000
_cell.length_b   1.000
_cell.length_c   1.000
_cell.angle_alpha   90.00
_cell.angle_beta   90.00
_cell.angle_gamma   90.00
#
_symmetry.space_group_name_H-M   'P 1'
#
loop_
_entity.id
_entity.type
_entity.pdbx_description
1 polymer ?
#
loop_
_entity_poly.entity_id
_entity_poly.type
_entity_poly.pdbx_seq_one_letter_code
_entity_poly.pdbx_strand_id
1 'polypeptide(L)'
;MQLRSDAVKVGVARAPHRSLLKADGLTDEEMKKPLVAVFNSRNDIIPGHNNLDKICEAVKAGIYMAGGVPFEISTIGVCDGIAMNHDGMHYSLVSREAIADSFECAVQGHQFDAAVCIPNCDKIVPGMVLGALRVNIPTVFVSGGPMLPGHETGCNCGPTTDLNTLFDGAGQVSAGTMTEEQLKYYEDTACPTCGSCSGMFTANSMNCLCEALGIALPGNGTIPAVYSERLRLAKHAGMKVMELLEKGICIKDIISEAAIHNAMECDMAFGGSTNTVLHLTAIAMAAGHPITMDDWDAASARTPHLVKLQPSGPRPLIDLYAVGGVPVVMHELNELGLLDESAITCMGPLPEYIANCTKPADGEVCRKHDNPFSKMGALRVLHGNIAPDGGIVKKSAVDPSMLTHTGPARCFNSEEEACEAIFAGEIKPGDVVVIRYEGPKGGPGMREMLTPTSAIVGMGLSKSVALLTDGRFSGASKGPCVGHVSPEAAAGGPIALIEDGDQVTVDIEGGKLELHVSDEELAARRAAFVAPAPKHNHGVLAKYAKLVSSADKGAYVS
;
A
#
# COMPACT_ATOMS: atom_id res chain seq x y z
N MET A 1 15.45 33.67 -3.89
CA MET A 1 15.72 32.23 -3.99
C MET A 1 16.17 31.93 -5.41
N GLN A 2 17.22 31.15 -5.60
CA GLN A 2 17.61 30.68 -6.93
C GLN A 2 16.72 29.44 -7.25
N LEU A 3 16.00 29.50 -8.37
CA LEU A 3 15.12 28.43 -8.81
C LEU A 3 15.88 27.41 -9.65
N ARG A 4 15.51 26.12 -9.57
CA ARG A 4 16.05 25.09 -10.47
C ARG A 4 15.67 25.39 -11.93
N SER A 5 14.44 25.86 -12.13
CA SER A 5 13.93 26.24 -13.45
C SER A 5 14.66 27.44 -14.08
N ASP A 6 15.49 28.18 -13.34
CA ASP A 6 16.37 29.20 -13.92
C ASP A 6 17.34 28.61 -14.96
N ALA A 7 17.67 27.31 -14.84
CA ALA A 7 18.47 26.59 -15.83
C ALA A 7 17.85 26.57 -17.23
N VAL A 8 16.54 26.74 -17.37
CA VAL A 8 15.82 26.78 -18.66
C VAL A 8 15.21 28.16 -18.97
N LYS A 9 15.19 29.08 -18.01
CA LYS A 9 14.54 30.39 -18.16
C LYS A 9 15.51 31.56 -18.27
N VAL A 10 16.67 31.53 -17.62
CA VAL A 10 17.52 32.71 -17.40
C VAL A 10 18.72 32.72 -18.34
N GLY A 11 19.01 33.90 -18.91
CA GLY A 11 20.16 34.16 -19.76
C GLY A 11 19.89 34.07 -21.27
N VAL A 12 20.77 34.66 -22.09
CA VAL A 12 20.62 34.73 -23.55
C VAL A 12 20.61 33.33 -24.19
N ALA A 13 21.50 32.44 -23.71
CA ALA A 13 21.60 31.06 -24.20
C ALA A 13 20.32 30.22 -23.99
N ARG A 14 19.39 30.69 -23.17
CA ARG A 14 18.10 30.04 -22.89
C ARG A 14 16.94 30.58 -23.74
N ALA A 15 17.21 31.46 -24.72
CA ALA A 15 16.18 31.95 -25.64
C ALA A 15 15.43 30.81 -26.38
N PRO A 16 16.07 29.72 -26.88
CA PRO A 16 15.35 28.60 -27.48
C PRO A 16 14.40 27.90 -26.48
N HIS A 17 14.82 27.68 -25.23
CA HIS A 17 14.01 27.08 -24.19
C HIS A 17 12.77 27.92 -23.87
N ARG A 18 12.95 29.23 -23.69
CA ARG A 18 11.83 30.16 -23.48
C ARG A 18 10.87 30.21 -24.66
N SER A 19 11.38 30.04 -25.89
CA SER A 19 10.51 29.96 -27.08
C SER A 19 9.59 28.76 -27.05
N LEU A 20 10.08 27.60 -26.57
CA LEU A 20 9.26 26.39 -26.38
C LEU A 20 8.23 26.58 -25.26
N LEU A 21 8.64 27.12 -24.12
CA LEU A 21 7.70 27.44 -23.03
C LEU A 21 6.62 28.46 -23.46
N LYS A 22 6.96 29.41 -24.34
CA LYS A 22 5.99 30.33 -24.93
C LYS A 22 5.06 29.62 -25.91
N ALA A 23 5.51 28.57 -26.62
CA ALA A 23 4.65 27.74 -27.46
C ALA A 23 3.61 26.97 -26.63
N ASP A 24 3.92 26.66 -25.36
CA ASP A 24 2.99 26.11 -24.38
C ASP A 24 2.07 27.19 -23.76
N GLY A 25 2.21 28.46 -24.18
CA GLY A 25 1.35 29.56 -23.76
C GLY A 25 1.87 30.40 -22.58
N LEU A 26 3.10 30.19 -22.08
CA LEU A 26 3.63 30.97 -20.98
C LEU A 26 3.88 32.43 -21.36
N THR A 27 3.47 33.33 -20.48
CA THR A 27 3.76 34.78 -20.59
C THR A 27 5.13 35.13 -20.00
N ASP A 28 5.61 36.34 -20.29
CA ASP A 28 6.87 36.84 -19.71
C ASP A 28 6.79 37.04 -18.19
N GLU A 29 5.59 37.25 -17.65
CA GLU A 29 5.32 37.33 -16.21
C GLU A 29 5.42 35.96 -15.55
N GLU A 30 4.90 34.91 -16.18
CA GLU A 30 4.96 33.53 -15.70
C GLU A 30 6.38 32.97 -15.77
N MET A 31 7.18 33.38 -16.75
CA MET A 31 8.60 33.02 -16.84
C MET A 31 9.43 33.43 -15.60
N LYS A 32 8.96 34.39 -14.82
CA LYS A 32 9.64 34.85 -13.59
C LYS A 32 9.26 34.04 -12.37
N LYS A 33 8.26 33.18 -12.48
CA LYS A 33 7.70 32.39 -11.38
C LYS A 33 8.29 30.99 -11.32
N PRO A 34 8.17 30.29 -10.18
CA PRO A 34 8.52 28.87 -10.05
C PRO A 34 7.66 27.99 -10.99
N LEU A 35 8.29 26.96 -11.57
CA LEU A 35 7.60 25.94 -12.36
C LEU A 35 7.32 24.72 -11.46
N VAL A 36 6.06 24.35 -11.33
CA VAL A 36 5.62 23.26 -10.44
C VAL A 36 5.07 22.11 -11.26
N ALA A 37 5.65 20.91 -11.11
CA ALA A 37 5.12 19.70 -11.72
C ALA A 37 3.88 19.21 -10.95
N VAL A 38 2.80 18.90 -11.65
CA VAL A 38 1.60 18.26 -11.10
C VAL A 38 1.49 16.87 -11.71
N PHE A 39 2.00 15.87 -11.00
CA PHE A 39 1.93 14.48 -11.44
C PHE A 39 0.53 13.92 -11.23
N ASN A 40 -0.18 13.67 -12.32
CA ASN A 40 -1.55 13.20 -12.32
C ASN A 40 -1.63 11.78 -12.90
N SER A 41 -2.09 10.83 -12.10
CA SER A 41 -2.30 9.44 -12.54
C SER A 41 -3.71 9.18 -13.10
N ARG A 42 -4.39 10.22 -13.55
CA ARG A 42 -5.72 10.14 -14.17
C ARG A 42 -5.74 9.15 -15.34
N ASN A 43 -6.71 8.27 -15.34
CA ASN A 43 -7.03 7.39 -16.46
C ASN A 43 -8.51 6.94 -16.36
N ASP A 44 -9.03 6.32 -17.43
CA ASP A 44 -10.45 5.95 -17.51
C ASP A 44 -10.73 4.55 -16.97
N ILE A 45 -9.71 3.69 -16.80
CA ILE A 45 -9.91 2.29 -16.43
C ILE A 45 -9.92 2.06 -14.92
N ILE A 46 -9.29 2.92 -14.13
CA ILE A 46 -9.20 2.75 -12.67
C ILE A 46 -10.29 3.59 -12.01
N PRO A 47 -11.26 2.98 -11.29
CA PRO A 47 -12.33 3.73 -10.61
C PRO A 47 -11.83 4.83 -9.67
N GLY A 48 -10.68 4.61 -9.01
CA GLY A 48 -10.04 5.59 -8.14
C GLY A 48 -9.35 6.73 -8.87
N HIS A 49 -9.24 6.70 -10.20
CA HIS A 49 -8.46 7.64 -11.00
C HIS A 49 -9.26 8.40 -12.05
N ASN A 50 -10.49 7.97 -12.35
CA ASN A 50 -11.30 8.56 -13.41
C ASN A 50 -11.73 10.02 -13.14
N ASN A 51 -11.70 10.47 -11.88
CA ASN A 51 -12.06 11.82 -11.43
C ASN A 51 -10.83 12.68 -11.04
N LEU A 52 -9.61 12.20 -11.23
CA LEU A 52 -8.41 12.93 -10.81
C LEU A 52 -8.13 14.19 -11.66
N ASP A 53 -8.76 14.35 -12.81
CA ASP A 53 -8.80 15.60 -13.58
C ASP A 53 -9.32 16.77 -12.74
N LYS A 54 -10.41 16.57 -11.97
CA LYS A 54 -11.00 17.59 -11.10
C LYS A 54 -10.07 17.93 -9.93
N ILE A 55 -9.39 16.95 -9.37
CA ILE A 55 -8.37 17.15 -8.34
C ILE A 55 -7.20 17.94 -8.89
N CYS A 56 -6.72 17.60 -10.09
CA CYS A 56 -5.63 18.28 -10.77
C CYS A 56 -5.95 19.77 -11.02
N GLU A 57 -7.13 20.07 -11.55
CA GLU A 57 -7.56 21.46 -11.76
C GLU A 57 -7.63 22.25 -10.44
N ALA A 58 -8.07 21.61 -9.35
CA ALA A 58 -8.08 22.25 -8.04
C ALA A 58 -6.65 22.52 -7.51
N VAL A 59 -5.71 21.57 -7.69
CA VAL A 59 -4.29 21.74 -7.36
C VAL A 59 -3.67 22.87 -8.14
N LYS A 60 -3.86 22.90 -9.47
CA LYS A 60 -3.37 23.98 -10.36
C LYS A 60 -3.88 25.35 -9.92
N ALA A 61 -5.18 25.44 -9.58
CA ALA A 61 -5.75 26.68 -9.05
C ALA A 61 -5.04 27.12 -7.75
N GLY A 62 -4.74 26.19 -6.82
CA GLY A 62 -3.99 26.47 -5.60
C GLY A 62 -2.57 26.99 -5.88
N ILE A 63 -1.86 26.37 -6.83
CA ILE A 63 -0.50 26.78 -7.23
C ILE A 63 -0.53 28.20 -7.85
N TYR A 64 -1.47 28.47 -8.75
CA TYR A 64 -1.62 29.83 -9.33
C TYR A 64 -1.93 30.88 -8.26
N MET A 65 -2.84 30.57 -7.30
CA MET A 65 -3.18 31.47 -6.19
C MET A 65 -1.94 31.80 -5.34
N ALA A 66 -1.01 30.86 -5.19
CA ALA A 66 0.23 31.03 -4.44
C ALA A 66 1.41 31.54 -5.28
N GLY A 67 1.19 31.90 -6.55
CA GLY A 67 2.18 32.57 -7.39
C GLY A 67 3.11 31.64 -8.18
N GLY A 68 2.85 30.34 -8.25
CA GLY A 68 3.55 29.38 -9.10
C GLY A 68 2.92 29.20 -10.47
N VAL A 69 3.56 28.43 -11.35
CA VAL A 69 3.05 28.02 -12.66
C VAL A 69 3.02 26.50 -12.71
N PRO A 70 1.83 25.88 -12.72
CA PRO A 70 1.68 24.43 -12.73
C PRO A 70 1.77 23.84 -14.13
N PHE A 71 2.43 22.69 -14.24
CA PHE A 71 2.46 21.83 -15.43
C PHE A 71 1.98 20.44 -15.08
N GLU A 72 0.91 20.00 -15.71
CA GLU A 72 0.40 18.64 -15.53
C GLU A 72 1.26 17.64 -16.28
N ILE A 73 1.66 16.57 -15.61
CA ILE A 73 2.43 15.47 -16.15
C ILE A 73 1.66 14.18 -15.86
N SER A 74 1.30 13.46 -16.93
CA SER A 74 0.59 12.19 -16.81
C SER A 74 1.51 11.09 -16.29
N THR A 75 0.98 10.25 -15.42
CA THR A 75 1.64 9.03 -14.96
C THR A 75 0.75 7.83 -15.19
N ILE A 76 1.36 6.66 -15.39
CA ILE A 76 0.62 5.40 -15.55
C ILE A 76 0.02 4.95 -14.21
N GLY A 77 -0.94 4.02 -14.30
CA GLY A 77 -1.46 3.29 -13.15
C GLY A 77 -1.98 1.93 -13.58
N VAL A 78 -1.90 0.96 -12.66
CA VAL A 78 -2.52 -0.35 -12.77
C VAL A 78 -3.52 -0.48 -11.61
N CYS A 79 -4.73 -0.94 -11.90
CA CYS A 79 -5.73 -1.23 -10.88
C CYS A 79 -5.53 -2.66 -10.37
N ASP A 80 -5.15 -2.81 -9.12
CA ASP A 80 -4.95 -4.13 -8.51
C ASP A 80 -6.23 -4.97 -8.54
N GLY A 81 -7.39 -4.36 -8.27
CA GLY A 81 -8.67 -5.07 -8.32
C GLY A 81 -9.01 -5.64 -9.70
N ILE A 82 -8.72 -4.88 -10.79
CA ILE A 82 -8.94 -5.36 -12.17
C ILE A 82 -7.85 -6.37 -12.58
N ALA A 83 -6.62 -6.20 -12.09
CA ALA A 83 -5.49 -7.09 -12.41
C ALA A 83 -5.50 -8.39 -11.59
N MET A 84 -6.31 -8.49 -10.55
CA MET A 84 -6.37 -9.65 -9.64
C MET A 84 -6.79 -10.93 -10.37
N ASN A 85 -6.22 -12.07 -9.96
CA ASN A 85 -6.55 -13.42 -10.44
C ASN A 85 -6.23 -13.70 -11.92
N HIS A 86 -5.31 -12.96 -12.52
CA HIS A 86 -4.77 -13.24 -13.86
C HIS A 86 -3.36 -12.64 -14.02
N ASP A 87 -2.67 -12.95 -15.12
CA ASP A 87 -1.28 -12.53 -15.40
C ASP A 87 -1.02 -11.02 -15.28
N GLY A 88 -2.05 -10.20 -15.42
CA GLY A 88 -1.97 -8.75 -15.26
C GLY A 88 -1.46 -8.32 -13.88
N MET A 89 -1.65 -9.17 -12.85
CA MET A 89 -1.23 -8.84 -11.48
C MET A 89 0.29 -8.76 -11.31
N HIS A 90 1.07 -9.42 -12.17
CA HIS A 90 2.53 -9.28 -12.23
C HIS A 90 2.98 -7.84 -12.53
N TYR A 91 2.17 -7.07 -13.27
CA TYR A 91 2.50 -5.70 -13.67
C TYR A 91 2.18 -4.66 -12.60
N SER A 92 1.38 -5.00 -11.60
CA SER A 92 0.96 -4.06 -10.55
C SER A 92 2.18 -3.53 -9.77
N LEU A 93 2.95 -4.37 -9.09
CA LEU A 93 4.11 -3.90 -8.31
C LEU A 93 5.23 -3.36 -9.20
N VAL A 94 5.42 -3.91 -10.39
CA VAL A 94 6.40 -3.41 -11.35
C VAL A 94 6.10 -1.99 -11.80
N SER A 95 4.82 -1.60 -11.87
CA SER A 95 4.42 -0.23 -12.20
C SER A 95 4.91 0.79 -11.17
N ARG A 96 5.11 0.40 -9.89
CA ARG A 96 5.68 1.25 -8.84
C ARG A 96 7.05 1.81 -9.26
N GLU A 97 7.91 0.94 -9.78
CA GLU A 97 9.25 1.33 -10.23
C GLU A 97 9.21 2.17 -11.51
N ALA A 98 8.35 1.78 -12.47
CA ALA A 98 8.17 2.54 -13.71
C ALA A 98 7.65 3.96 -13.44
N ILE A 99 6.77 4.13 -12.46
CA ILE A 99 6.28 5.44 -12.01
C ILE A 99 7.42 6.26 -11.41
N ALA A 100 8.24 5.66 -10.53
CA ALA A 100 9.38 6.33 -9.93
C ALA A 100 10.40 6.78 -10.98
N ASP A 101 10.73 5.92 -11.95
CA ASP A 101 11.65 6.21 -13.06
C ASP A 101 11.11 7.37 -13.92
N SER A 102 9.82 7.33 -14.29
CA SER A 102 9.20 8.37 -15.12
C SER A 102 9.12 9.72 -14.40
N PHE A 103 8.84 9.71 -13.09
CA PHE A 103 8.84 10.91 -12.25
C PHE A 103 10.22 11.57 -12.26
N GLU A 104 11.27 10.81 -11.97
CA GLU A 104 12.64 11.29 -11.96
C GLU A 104 13.04 11.88 -13.31
N CYS A 105 12.78 11.15 -14.41
CA CYS A 105 13.08 11.62 -15.77
C CYS A 105 12.40 12.96 -16.08
N ALA A 106 11.11 13.09 -15.74
CA ALA A 106 10.35 14.28 -16.05
C ALA A 106 10.85 15.51 -15.23
N VAL A 107 11.06 15.34 -13.92
CA VAL A 107 11.49 16.46 -13.07
C VAL A 107 12.92 16.89 -13.38
N GLN A 108 13.84 15.94 -13.55
CA GLN A 108 15.24 16.26 -13.85
C GLN A 108 15.40 16.81 -15.26
N GLY A 109 14.66 16.26 -16.23
CA GLY A 109 14.73 16.73 -17.63
C GLY A 109 14.22 18.15 -17.82
N HIS A 110 13.17 18.56 -17.12
CA HIS A 110 12.55 19.88 -17.27
C HIS A 110 12.90 20.88 -16.15
N GLN A 111 13.65 20.44 -15.13
CA GLN A 111 14.16 21.27 -14.02
C GLN A 111 13.05 21.96 -13.23
N PHE A 112 11.99 21.22 -12.86
CA PHE A 112 10.91 21.73 -12.00
C PHE A 112 11.43 22.10 -10.60
N ASP A 113 10.82 23.14 -10.02
CA ASP A 113 11.20 23.68 -8.72
C ASP A 113 10.53 22.96 -7.55
N ALA A 114 9.33 22.46 -7.77
CA ALA A 114 8.52 21.73 -6.79
C ALA A 114 7.56 20.76 -7.49
N ALA A 115 6.91 19.87 -6.74
CA ALA A 115 5.96 18.92 -7.27
C ALA A 115 4.71 18.74 -6.39
N VAL A 116 3.55 18.51 -7.00
CA VAL A 116 2.38 17.94 -6.33
C VAL A 116 2.04 16.62 -6.99
N CYS A 117 1.85 15.59 -6.16
CA CYS A 117 1.54 14.23 -6.59
C CYS A 117 0.06 13.92 -6.35
N ILE A 118 -0.62 13.43 -7.39
CA ILE A 118 -2.05 13.07 -7.36
C ILE A 118 -2.19 11.56 -7.65
N PRO A 119 -1.83 10.68 -6.70
CA PRO A 119 -2.07 9.25 -6.77
C PRO A 119 -3.43 8.90 -6.16
N ASN A 120 -3.84 7.63 -6.25
CA ASN A 120 -4.92 7.12 -5.42
C ASN A 120 -4.86 5.61 -5.15
N CYS A 121 -4.30 4.81 -6.07
CA CYS A 121 -4.30 3.34 -5.99
C CYS A 121 -2.97 2.77 -5.46
N ASP A 122 -2.97 1.49 -5.17
CA ASP A 122 -2.05 0.70 -4.37
C ASP A 122 -0.57 0.95 -4.62
N LYS A 123 -0.12 0.87 -5.87
CA LYS A 123 1.31 0.97 -6.24
C LYS A 123 1.70 2.34 -6.77
N ILE A 124 0.69 3.14 -7.10
CA ILE A 124 0.89 4.50 -7.64
C ILE A 124 1.33 5.45 -6.52
N VAL A 125 0.72 5.32 -5.33
CA VAL A 125 1.12 6.12 -4.15
C VAL A 125 2.60 5.91 -3.83
N PRO A 126 3.08 4.69 -3.53
CA PRO A 126 4.50 4.47 -3.21
C PRO A 126 5.41 4.75 -4.42
N GLY A 127 4.96 4.50 -5.65
CA GLY A 127 5.73 4.82 -6.85
C GLY A 127 6.05 6.30 -6.98
N MET A 128 5.07 7.19 -6.75
CA MET A 128 5.31 8.63 -6.73
C MET A 128 6.17 9.07 -5.54
N VAL A 129 6.03 8.44 -4.35
CA VAL A 129 6.89 8.74 -3.20
C VAL A 129 8.35 8.40 -3.50
N LEU A 130 8.61 7.21 -4.09
CA LEU A 130 9.96 6.80 -4.49
C LEU A 130 10.57 7.77 -5.50
N GLY A 131 9.81 8.17 -6.54
CA GLY A 131 10.25 9.15 -7.52
C GLY A 131 10.58 10.51 -6.91
N ALA A 132 9.72 11.00 -6.00
CA ALA A 132 9.94 12.26 -5.30
C ALA A 132 11.18 12.22 -4.41
N LEU A 133 11.43 11.11 -3.70
CA LEU A 133 12.63 10.91 -2.88
C LEU A 133 13.92 10.91 -3.72
N ARG A 134 13.91 10.31 -4.92
CA ARG A 134 15.08 10.31 -5.83
C ARG A 134 15.46 11.72 -6.25
N VAL A 135 14.47 12.57 -6.49
CA VAL A 135 14.70 13.96 -6.95
C VAL A 135 14.94 14.93 -5.80
N ASN A 136 14.32 14.71 -4.65
CA ASN A 136 14.44 15.52 -3.44
C ASN A 136 14.16 17.02 -3.65
N ILE A 137 12.95 17.35 -4.07
CA ILE A 137 12.42 18.71 -4.16
C ILE A 137 11.21 18.89 -3.23
N PRO A 138 10.78 20.13 -2.93
CA PRO A 138 9.53 20.38 -2.23
C PRO A 138 8.36 19.66 -2.90
N THR A 139 7.72 18.74 -2.17
CA THR A 139 6.67 17.90 -2.73
C THR A 139 5.54 17.70 -1.73
N VAL A 140 4.29 17.78 -2.21
CA VAL A 140 3.07 17.51 -1.44
C VAL A 140 2.23 16.46 -2.16
N PHE A 141 1.60 15.57 -1.38
CA PHE A 141 0.70 14.54 -1.89
C PHE A 141 -0.76 14.89 -1.62
N VAL A 142 -1.60 14.65 -2.60
CA VAL A 142 -3.06 14.74 -2.46
C VAL A 142 -3.72 13.62 -3.24
N SER A 143 -4.35 12.68 -2.54
CA SER A 143 -5.01 11.52 -3.15
C SER A 143 -6.38 11.87 -3.74
N GLY A 144 -6.90 10.99 -4.60
CA GLY A 144 -8.26 11.09 -5.12
C GLY A 144 -9.35 10.82 -4.07
N GLY A 145 -9.00 10.18 -2.96
CA GLY A 145 -9.91 9.80 -1.88
C GLY A 145 -10.60 8.45 -2.08
N PRO A 146 -11.15 7.86 -1.01
CA PRO A 146 -11.88 6.60 -1.05
C PRO A 146 -13.26 6.76 -1.68
N MET A 147 -13.77 5.66 -2.27
CA MET A 147 -15.18 5.58 -2.67
C MET A 147 -16.09 5.44 -1.44
N LEU A 148 -17.37 5.76 -1.62
CA LEU A 148 -18.39 5.40 -0.65
C LEU A 148 -18.63 3.88 -0.68
N PRO A 149 -18.99 3.24 0.45
CA PRO A 149 -19.40 1.84 0.45
C PRO A 149 -20.74 1.66 -0.25
N GLY A 150 -20.99 0.47 -0.80
CA GLY A 150 -22.31 0.02 -1.16
C GLY A 150 -23.09 -0.44 0.07
N HIS A 151 -24.38 -0.80 -0.12
CA HIS A 151 -25.24 -1.34 0.93
C HIS A 151 -26.07 -2.51 0.39
N GLU A 152 -26.26 -3.54 1.20
CA GLU A 152 -27.02 -4.75 0.82
C GLU A 152 -28.45 -4.47 0.38
N THR A 153 -29.09 -3.43 0.92
CA THR A 153 -30.49 -3.10 0.65
C THR A 153 -30.70 -2.02 -0.41
N GLY A 154 -29.61 -1.52 -1.03
CA GLY A 154 -29.68 -0.44 -2.02
C GLY A 154 -30.09 0.93 -1.48
N CYS A 155 -30.50 1.04 -0.22
CA CYS A 155 -30.61 2.30 0.51
C CYS A 155 -29.36 2.47 1.38
N ASN A 156 -28.97 3.70 1.70
CA ASN A 156 -27.80 3.98 2.54
C ASN A 156 -28.03 3.53 4.00
N CYS A 157 -28.47 2.29 4.20
CA CYS A 157 -28.81 1.69 5.49
C CYS A 157 -28.57 0.18 5.45
N GLY A 158 -28.27 -0.42 6.59
CA GLY A 158 -27.94 -1.84 6.70
C GLY A 158 -26.43 -2.13 6.48
N PRO A 159 -26.06 -3.41 6.40
CA PRO A 159 -24.68 -3.82 6.19
C PRO A 159 -24.08 -3.21 4.92
N THR A 160 -22.81 -2.81 5.02
CA THR A 160 -22.08 -2.26 3.89
C THR A 160 -21.48 -3.35 3.02
N THR A 161 -21.43 -3.08 1.71
CA THR A 161 -20.81 -3.94 0.70
C THR A 161 -19.63 -3.20 0.05
N ASP A 162 -18.69 -3.96 -0.50
CA ASP A 162 -17.49 -3.48 -1.17
C ASP A 162 -17.02 -4.49 -2.23
N LEU A 163 -15.87 -4.20 -2.86
CA LEU A 163 -15.27 -5.12 -3.82
C LEU A 163 -15.01 -6.52 -3.23
N ASN A 164 -14.68 -6.60 -1.93
CA ASN A 164 -14.41 -7.86 -1.27
C ASN A 164 -15.67 -8.74 -1.15
N THR A 165 -16.83 -8.11 -0.99
CA THR A 165 -18.14 -8.79 -1.03
C THR A 165 -18.34 -9.57 -2.34
N LEU A 166 -17.83 -9.05 -3.46
CA LEU A 166 -17.90 -9.71 -4.76
C LEU A 166 -16.96 -10.90 -4.88
N PHE A 167 -15.75 -10.81 -4.35
CA PHE A 167 -14.81 -11.94 -4.33
C PHE A 167 -15.34 -13.08 -3.44
N ASP A 168 -15.84 -12.74 -2.25
CA ASP A 168 -16.49 -13.72 -1.36
C ASP A 168 -17.75 -14.32 -2.03
N GLY A 169 -18.55 -13.46 -2.71
CA GLY A 169 -19.76 -13.85 -3.42
C GLY A 169 -19.52 -14.81 -4.59
N ALA A 170 -18.46 -14.61 -5.36
CA ALA A 170 -18.08 -15.54 -6.43
C ALA A 170 -17.78 -16.95 -5.87
N GLY A 171 -17.09 -17.03 -4.73
CA GLY A 171 -16.89 -18.29 -4.00
C GLY A 171 -18.19 -18.91 -3.51
N GLN A 172 -19.11 -18.09 -2.99
CA GLN A 172 -20.43 -18.55 -2.51
C GLN A 172 -21.33 -19.08 -3.65
N VAL A 173 -21.28 -18.47 -4.83
CA VAL A 173 -21.99 -19.00 -6.02
C VAL A 173 -21.42 -20.37 -6.40
N SER A 174 -20.10 -20.51 -6.43
CA SER A 174 -19.43 -21.79 -6.71
C SER A 174 -19.78 -22.86 -5.67
N ALA A 175 -19.97 -22.48 -4.41
CA ALA A 175 -20.40 -23.37 -3.32
C ALA A 175 -21.94 -23.61 -3.28
N GLY A 176 -22.72 -22.94 -4.14
CA GLY A 176 -24.19 -23.06 -4.18
C GLY A 176 -24.93 -22.38 -3.02
N THR A 177 -24.28 -21.48 -2.28
CA THR A 177 -24.85 -20.75 -1.13
C THR A 177 -25.35 -19.35 -1.50
N MET A 178 -25.02 -18.86 -2.71
CA MET A 178 -25.54 -17.62 -3.31
C MET A 178 -25.98 -17.89 -4.75
N THR A 179 -27.00 -17.18 -5.23
CA THR A 179 -27.42 -17.25 -6.64
C THR A 179 -26.65 -16.27 -7.51
N GLU A 180 -26.55 -16.53 -8.83
CA GLU A 180 -25.97 -15.58 -9.78
C GLU A 180 -26.73 -14.25 -9.82
N GLU A 181 -28.06 -14.26 -9.61
CA GLU A 181 -28.88 -13.05 -9.54
C GLU A 181 -28.52 -12.17 -8.33
N GLN A 182 -28.26 -12.78 -7.18
CA GLN A 182 -27.79 -12.05 -5.99
C GLN A 182 -26.39 -11.48 -6.22
N LEU A 183 -25.48 -12.25 -6.82
CA LEU A 183 -24.14 -11.76 -7.18
C LEU A 183 -24.24 -10.58 -8.16
N LYS A 184 -25.09 -10.68 -9.17
CA LYS A 184 -25.34 -9.60 -10.14
C LYS A 184 -25.83 -8.31 -9.48
N TYR A 185 -26.69 -8.42 -8.47
CA TYR A 185 -27.12 -7.27 -7.68
C TYR A 185 -25.93 -6.59 -6.99
N TYR A 186 -24.99 -7.36 -6.40
CA TYR A 186 -23.79 -6.80 -5.79
C TYR A 186 -22.84 -6.20 -6.82
N GLU A 187 -22.70 -6.77 -8.02
CA GLU A 187 -21.92 -6.15 -9.11
C GLU A 187 -22.38 -4.72 -9.40
N ASP A 188 -23.69 -4.48 -9.38
CA ASP A 188 -24.27 -3.18 -9.71
C ASP A 188 -24.20 -2.19 -8.53
N THR A 189 -24.02 -2.65 -7.28
CA THR A 189 -24.24 -1.81 -6.08
C THR A 189 -23.05 -1.72 -5.13
N ALA A 190 -22.10 -2.65 -5.15
CA ALA A 190 -21.01 -2.70 -4.15
C ALA A 190 -19.97 -1.60 -4.30
N CYS A 191 -19.77 -1.07 -5.52
CA CYS A 191 -18.83 0.01 -5.82
C CYS A 191 -19.56 1.24 -6.39
N PRO A 192 -20.33 1.99 -5.58
CA PRO A 192 -21.32 2.95 -6.08
C PRO A 192 -20.75 4.27 -6.58
N THR A 193 -19.47 4.59 -6.28
CA THR A 193 -18.85 5.88 -6.65
C THR A 193 -17.43 5.70 -7.17
N CYS A 194 -16.86 6.76 -7.77
CA CYS A 194 -15.43 6.84 -7.99
C CYS A 194 -14.68 6.90 -6.65
N GLY A 195 -13.40 6.57 -6.67
CA GLY A 195 -12.52 6.56 -5.49
C GLY A 195 -11.71 5.27 -5.41
N SER A 196 -10.73 5.24 -4.50
CA SER A 196 -10.07 4.00 -4.08
C SER A 196 -11.06 3.10 -3.31
N CYS A 197 -10.67 1.90 -2.94
CA CYS A 197 -11.54 0.97 -2.19
C CYS A 197 -12.17 1.63 -0.95
N SER A 198 -13.35 1.15 -0.50
CA SER A 198 -14.05 1.71 0.66
C SER A 198 -13.53 1.22 2.02
N GLY A 199 -12.67 0.20 2.06
CA GLY A 199 -12.06 -0.35 3.28
C GLY A 199 -10.59 0.07 3.48
N MET A 200 -9.97 -0.39 4.59
CA MET A 200 -8.55 -0.18 4.89
C MET A 200 -7.71 -1.26 4.17
N PHE A 201 -7.76 -1.22 2.83
CA PHE A 201 -6.92 -2.00 1.94
C PHE A 201 -5.66 -1.21 1.58
N THR A 202 -4.83 -1.71 0.67
CA THR A 202 -3.51 -1.14 0.40
C THR A 202 -3.56 0.32 -0.04
N ALA A 203 -4.46 0.69 -0.97
CA ALA A 203 -4.60 2.06 -1.47
C ALA A 203 -4.84 3.06 -0.32
N ASN A 204 -5.84 2.78 0.51
CA ASN A 204 -6.22 3.65 1.63
C ASN A 204 -5.19 3.63 2.75
N SER A 205 -4.57 2.48 3.04
CA SER A 205 -3.47 2.40 3.99
C SER A 205 -2.32 3.33 3.56
N MET A 206 -1.89 3.27 2.29
CA MET A 206 -0.83 4.15 1.79
C MET A 206 -1.25 5.63 1.76
N ASN A 207 -2.51 5.94 1.41
CA ASN A 207 -3.01 7.32 1.46
C ASN A 207 -3.06 7.88 2.89
N CYS A 208 -3.40 7.06 3.89
CA CYS A 208 -3.32 7.43 5.31
C CYS A 208 -1.87 7.55 5.77
N LEU A 209 -0.97 6.67 5.32
CA LEU A 209 0.46 6.75 5.64
C LEU A 209 1.13 8.00 5.05
N CYS A 210 0.64 8.56 3.94
CA CYS A 210 1.12 9.87 3.46
C CYS A 210 0.86 11.00 4.48
N GLU A 211 -0.23 10.91 5.26
CA GLU A 211 -0.47 11.84 6.38
C GLU A 211 0.50 11.57 7.53
N ALA A 212 0.65 10.30 7.94
CA ALA A 212 1.54 9.91 9.03
C ALA A 212 3.01 10.21 8.74
N LEU A 213 3.45 10.06 7.47
CA LEU A 213 4.77 10.48 6.99
C LEU A 213 4.92 12.02 6.93
N GLY A 214 3.85 12.77 7.08
CA GLY A 214 3.87 14.23 7.02
C GLY A 214 3.88 14.85 5.62
N ILE A 215 3.77 14.07 4.54
CA ILE A 215 3.85 14.56 3.15
C ILE A 215 2.49 14.96 2.56
N ALA A 216 1.40 14.75 3.28
CA ALA A 216 0.04 15.08 2.86
C ALA A 216 -0.70 15.87 3.96
N LEU A 217 -1.73 16.60 3.55
CA LEU A 217 -2.58 17.36 4.46
C LEU A 217 -3.57 16.44 5.20
N PRO A 218 -4.03 16.81 6.42
CA PRO A 218 -5.06 16.08 7.15
C PRO A 218 -6.30 15.80 6.31
N GLY A 219 -6.79 14.57 6.34
CA GLY A 219 -7.92 14.11 5.55
C GLY A 219 -7.55 13.56 4.17
N ASN A 220 -6.26 13.54 3.82
CA ASN A 220 -5.79 12.98 2.55
C ASN A 220 -6.25 11.53 2.35
N GLY A 221 -6.11 10.68 3.35
CA GLY A 221 -6.48 9.27 3.26
C GLY A 221 -7.97 9.01 3.43
N THR A 222 -8.73 9.92 4.05
CA THR A 222 -10.06 9.58 4.58
C THR A 222 -11.23 10.38 3.98
N ILE A 223 -11.04 11.62 3.50
CA ILE A 223 -12.12 12.39 2.87
C ILE A 223 -12.59 11.66 1.60
N PRO A 224 -13.89 11.33 1.47
CA PRO A 224 -14.41 10.64 0.28
C PRO A 224 -14.15 11.38 -1.03
N ALA A 225 -13.91 10.64 -2.11
CA ALA A 225 -13.60 11.18 -3.43
C ALA A 225 -14.66 12.13 -3.98
N VAL A 226 -15.93 11.86 -3.66
CA VAL A 226 -17.09 12.63 -4.16
C VAL A 226 -17.44 13.86 -3.32
N TYR A 227 -16.74 14.10 -2.20
CA TYR A 227 -17.03 15.24 -1.33
C TYR A 227 -16.34 16.52 -1.84
N SER A 228 -17.06 17.63 -1.80
CA SER A 228 -16.50 18.96 -2.16
C SER A 228 -15.29 19.36 -1.32
N GLU A 229 -15.18 18.81 -0.12
CA GLU A 229 -14.03 18.99 0.78
C GLU A 229 -12.73 18.47 0.14
N ARG A 230 -12.78 17.39 -0.64
CA ARG A 230 -11.64 16.87 -1.40
C ARG A 230 -11.06 17.91 -2.36
N LEU A 231 -11.92 18.70 -3.02
CA LEU A 231 -11.47 19.77 -3.92
C LEU A 231 -10.84 20.95 -3.14
N ARG A 232 -11.34 21.26 -1.95
CA ARG A 232 -10.72 22.28 -1.08
C ARG A 232 -9.35 21.83 -0.59
N LEU A 233 -9.23 20.56 -0.17
CA LEU A 233 -7.97 19.94 0.20
C LEU A 233 -6.94 20.02 -0.94
N ALA A 234 -7.36 19.72 -2.17
CA ALA A 234 -6.52 19.77 -3.35
C ALA A 234 -5.98 21.20 -3.63
N LYS A 235 -6.83 22.21 -3.48
CA LYS A 235 -6.37 23.61 -3.59
C LYS A 235 -5.34 23.96 -2.50
N HIS A 236 -5.59 23.54 -1.26
CA HIS A 236 -4.67 23.78 -0.16
C HIS A 236 -3.33 23.05 -0.38
N ALA A 237 -3.32 21.85 -0.95
CA ALA A 237 -2.10 21.14 -1.31
C ALA A 237 -1.28 21.92 -2.35
N GLY A 238 -1.94 22.48 -3.37
CA GLY A 238 -1.29 23.36 -4.36
C GLY A 238 -0.71 24.64 -3.75
N MET A 239 -1.37 25.24 -2.75
CA MET A 239 -0.82 26.39 -2.01
C MET A 239 0.34 25.96 -1.11
N LYS A 240 0.23 24.80 -0.45
CA LYS A 240 1.20 24.29 0.50
C LYS A 240 2.55 23.97 -0.13
N VAL A 241 2.58 23.42 -1.35
CA VAL A 241 3.85 23.14 -2.03
C VAL A 241 4.64 24.42 -2.32
N MET A 242 3.96 25.53 -2.57
CA MET A 242 4.61 26.83 -2.76
C MET A 242 5.20 27.37 -1.45
N GLU A 243 4.51 27.17 -0.31
CA GLU A 243 5.04 27.48 1.01
C GLU A 243 6.29 26.67 1.36
N LEU A 244 6.28 25.35 1.05
CA LEU A 244 7.46 24.50 1.23
C LEU A 244 8.63 24.97 0.37
N LEU A 245 8.38 25.36 -0.88
CA LEU A 245 9.39 25.89 -1.79
C LEU A 245 10.01 27.20 -1.22
N GLU A 246 9.20 28.11 -0.72
CA GLU A 246 9.66 29.36 -0.09
C GLU A 246 10.53 29.08 1.14
N LYS A 247 10.18 28.09 1.94
CA LYS A 247 10.90 27.67 3.13
C LYS A 247 12.14 26.79 2.81
N GLY A 248 12.27 26.31 1.57
CA GLY A 248 13.34 25.40 1.17
C GLY A 248 13.22 24.01 1.78
N ILE A 249 12.01 23.57 2.17
CA ILE A 249 11.76 22.26 2.77
C ILE A 249 11.49 21.25 1.64
N CYS A 250 12.39 20.29 1.49
CA CYS A 250 12.29 19.20 0.51
C CYS A 250 11.66 17.94 1.12
N ILE A 251 11.29 16.98 0.27
CA ILE A 251 10.60 15.77 0.75
C ILE A 251 11.44 14.93 1.72
N LYS A 252 12.78 14.89 1.57
CA LYS A 252 13.66 14.16 2.50
C LYS A 252 13.81 14.84 3.87
N ASP A 253 13.53 16.14 3.97
CA ASP A 253 13.49 16.82 5.26
C ASP A 253 12.26 16.37 6.05
N ILE A 254 11.17 16.01 5.36
CA ILE A 254 9.92 15.52 5.95
C ILE A 254 9.99 14.02 6.21
N ILE A 255 10.36 13.21 5.20
CA ILE A 255 10.50 11.75 5.34
C ILE A 255 11.85 11.45 6.04
N SER A 256 11.92 11.78 7.31
CA SER A 256 13.03 11.50 8.23
C SER A 256 12.87 10.11 8.87
N GLU A 257 13.88 9.67 9.60
CA GLU A 257 13.81 8.44 10.42
C GLU A 257 12.62 8.50 11.40
N ALA A 258 12.43 9.64 12.08
CA ALA A 258 11.30 9.89 12.97
C ALA A 258 9.94 9.75 12.25
N ALA A 259 9.81 10.32 11.06
CA ALA A 259 8.56 10.23 10.28
C ALA A 259 8.27 8.80 9.82
N ILE A 260 9.29 8.02 9.46
CA ILE A 260 9.15 6.60 9.09
C ILE A 260 8.68 5.78 10.28
N HIS A 261 9.30 5.95 11.44
CA HIS A 261 8.88 5.26 12.67
C HIS A 261 7.45 5.64 13.06
N ASN A 262 7.10 6.92 13.00
CA ASN A 262 5.72 7.38 13.26
C ASN A 262 4.70 6.74 12.29
N ALA A 263 5.06 6.59 11.03
CA ALA A 263 4.21 5.93 10.05
C ALA A 263 4.03 4.43 10.34
N MET A 264 5.08 3.74 10.82
CA MET A 264 4.99 2.33 11.26
C MET A 264 4.02 2.19 12.43
N GLU A 265 4.13 3.07 13.47
CA GLU A 265 3.20 3.06 14.60
C GLU A 265 1.75 3.30 14.16
N CYS A 266 1.54 4.27 13.26
CA CYS A 266 0.21 4.53 12.71
C CYS A 266 -0.35 3.33 11.96
N ASP A 267 0.48 2.66 11.13
CA ASP A 267 0.07 1.48 10.35
C ASP A 267 -0.37 0.32 11.26
N MET A 268 0.36 0.09 12.35
CA MET A 268 -0.01 -0.87 13.38
C MET A 268 -1.34 -0.52 14.07
N ALA A 269 -1.56 0.78 14.34
CA ALA A 269 -2.73 1.25 15.07
C ALA A 269 -4.03 1.23 14.24
N PHE A 270 -3.99 1.59 12.96
CA PHE A 270 -5.20 1.57 12.13
C PHE A 270 -5.41 0.27 11.32
N GLY A 271 -4.54 -0.71 11.49
CA GLY A 271 -4.72 -2.02 10.85
C GLY A 271 -4.53 -2.01 9.35
N GLY A 272 -3.40 -1.47 8.91
CA GLY A 272 -3.05 -1.38 7.50
C GLY A 272 -2.92 -2.73 6.79
N SER A 273 -2.68 -2.68 5.50
CA SER A 273 -2.43 -3.84 4.66
C SER A 273 -1.02 -4.40 4.89
N THR A 274 -0.82 -5.71 4.75
CA THR A 274 0.53 -6.31 4.73
C THR A 274 1.43 -5.69 3.65
N ASN A 275 0.84 -5.18 2.56
CA ASN A 275 1.57 -4.46 1.51
C ASN A 275 2.26 -3.17 1.99
N THR A 276 1.77 -2.54 3.05
CA THR A 276 2.39 -1.33 3.60
C THR A 276 3.78 -1.61 4.15
N VAL A 277 3.99 -2.79 4.73
CA VAL A 277 5.32 -3.25 5.17
C VAL A 277 6.31 -3.21 4.00
N LEU A 278 5.91 -3.79 2.85
CA LEU A 278 6.73 -3.77 1.63
C LEU A 278 7.00 -2.35 1.13
N HIS A 279 5.96 -1.51 1.08
CA HIS A 279 6.06 -0.17 0.50
C HIS A 279 6.79 0.81 1.40
N LEU A 280 6.52 0.79 2.70
CA LEU A 280 7.18 1.68 3.64
C LEU A 280 8.67 1.29 3.82
N THR A 281 9.00 -0.01 3.79
CA THR A 281 10.40 -0.48 3.75
C THR A 281 11.12 0.05 2.51
N ALA A 282 10.49 -0.01 1.32
CA ALA A 282 11.07 0.55 0.09
C ALA A 282 11.25 2.08 0.19
N ILE A 283 10.29 2.80 0.76
CA ILE A 283 10.34 4.25 1.00
C ILE A 283 11.48 4.59 1.98
N ALA A 284 11.61 3.83 3.07
CA ALA A 284 12.67 4.00 4.05
C ALA A 284 14.08 3.80 3.44
N MET A 285 14.23 2.75 2.61
CA MET A 285 15.46 2.52 1.83
C MET A 285 15.79 3.70 0.91
N ALA A 286 14.80 4.20 0.15
CA ALA A 286 14.97 5.31 -0.77
C ALA A 286 15.25 6.65 -0.05
N ALA A 287 14.72 6.83 1.14
CA ALA A 287 14.98 8.00 1.98
C ALA A 287 16.39 7.98 2.60
N GLY A 288 17.02 6.81 2.70
CA GLY A 288 18.33 6.61 3.33
C GLY A 288 18.25 6.24 4.82
N HIS A 289 17.07 5.84 5.28
CA HIS A 289 16.78 5.41 6.65
C HIS A 289 16.21 3.97 6.65
N PRO A 290 17.04 2.95 6.31
CA PRO A 290 16.57 1.57 6.17
C PRO A 290 15.98 1.05 7.47
N ILE A 291 14.86 0.33 7.35
CA ILE A 291 14.19 -0.38 8.44
C ILE A 291 14.20 -1.88 8.14
N THR A 292 14.15 -2.69 9.18
CA THR A 292 14.22 -4.15 9.14
C THR A 292 12.90 -4.79 9.55
N MET A 293 12.78 -6.10 9.34
CA MET A 293 11.61 -6.85 9.84
C MET A 293 11.57 -6.88 11.38
N ASP A 294 12.72 -6.79 12.05
CA ASP A 294 12.76 -6.67 13.52
C ASP A 294 12.20 -5.32 14.01
N ASP A 295 12.42 -4.22 13.26
CA ASP A 295 11.82 -2.92 13.58
C ASP A 295 10.29 -2.98 13.46
N TRP A 296 9.78 -3.67 12.43
CA TRP A 296 8.35 -3.92 12.26
C TRP A 296 7.77 -4.76 13.41
N ASP A 297 8.48 -5.80 13.85
CA ASP A 297 8.04 -6.63 14.98
C ASP A 297 8.04 -5.85 16.28
N ALA A 298 9.06 -5.03 16.52
CA ALA A 298 9.13 -4.14 17.67
C ALA A 298 7.99 -3.10 17.67
N ALA A 299 7.68 -2.49 16.52
CA ALA A 299 6.53 -1.59 16.38
C ALA A 299 5.22 -2.33 16.68
N SER A 300 5.02 -3.52 16.12
CA SER A 300 3.83 -4.34 16.41
C SER A 300 3.69 -4.68 17.89
N ALA A 301 4.79 -4.97 18.60
CA ALA A 301 4.75 -5.36 20.00
C ALA A 301 4.32 -4.23 20.95
N ARG A 302 4.67 -2.96 20.62
CA ARG A 302 4.42 -1.80 21.50
C ARG A 302 3.17 -0.99 21.13
N THR A 303 2.70 -1.07 19.87
CA THR A 303 1.61 -0.23 19.37
C THR A 303 0.27 -0.91 19.53
N PRO A 304 -0.72 -0.29 20.20
CA PRO A 304 -2.06 -0.86 20.30
C PRO A 304 -2.82 -0.74 18.98
N HIS A 305 -3.66 -1.74 18.66
CA HIS A 305 -4.60 -1.69 17.54
C HIS A 305 -5.83 -0.87 17.94
N LEU A 306 -5.97 0.32 17.38
CA LEU A 306 -6.99 1.32 17.76
C LEU A 306 -8.17 1.40 16.82
N VAL A 307 -8.02 1.00 15.53
CA VAL A 307 -9.05 1.16 14.50
C VAL A 307 -9.27 -0.15 13.77
N LYS A 308 -10.52 -0.64 13.76
CA LYS A 308 -10.87 -1.94 13.16
C LYS A 308 -11.86 -1.77 12.00
N LEU A 309 -11.31 -1.50 10.82
CA LEU A 309 -12.06 -1.34 9.56
C LEU A 309 -12.05 -2.62 8.72
N GLN A 310 -12.86 -2.66 7.66
CA GLN A 310 -12.79 -3.73 6.65
C GLN A 310 -11.35 -3.90 6.13
N PRO A 311 -10.84 -5.13 5.99
CA PRO A 311 -11.51 -6.43 6.17
C PRO A 311 -11.47 -6.99 7.59
N SER A 312 -10.73 -6.38 8.54
CA SER A 312 -10.58 -6.86 9.92
C SER A 312 -11.82 -6.62 10.78
N GLY A 313 -12.71 -5.74 10.36
CA GLY A 313 -13.96 -5.37 11.01
C GLY A 313 -15.07 -5.04 9.99
N PRO A 314 -16.26 -4.70 10.45
CA PRO A 314 -17.41 -4.46 9.57
C PRO A 314 -17.48 -3.02 9.02
N ARG A 315 -16.68 -2.09 9.54
CA ARG A 315 -16.81 -0.66 9.25
C ARG A 315 -16.02 -0.24 8.02
N PRO A 316 -16.60 0.58 7.12
CA PRO A 316 -15.87 1.17 6.00
C PRO A 316 -14.98 2.35 6.44
N LEU A 317 -14.10 2.82 5.56
CA LEU A 317 -13.17 3.91 5.84
C LEU A 317 -13.86 5.25 6.12
N ILE A 318 -15.03 5.50 5.56
CA ILE A 318 -15.80 6.73 5.80
C ILE A 318 -16.15 6.90 7.29
N ASP A 319 -16.26 5.82 8.06
CA ASP A 319 -16.50 5.90 9.50
C ASP A 319 -15.29 6.53 10.21
N LEU A 320 -14.06 6.20 9.79
CA LEU A 320 -12.85 6.85 10.32
C LEU A 320 -12.82 8.34 9.95
N TYR A 321 -13.21 8.70 8.72
CA TYR A 321 -13.36 10.13 8.35
C TYR A 321 -14.35 10.84 9.27
N ALA A 322 -15.49 10.23 9.56
CA ALA A 322 -16.53 10.86 10.40
C ALA A 322 -16.04 11.20 11.82
N VAL A 323 -15.13 10.39 12.37
CA VAL A 323 -14.59 10.60 13.72
C VAL A 323 -13.31 11.44 13.73
N GLY A 324 -12.77 11.86 12.57
CA GLY A 324 -11.65 12.81 12.49
C GLY A 324 -10.42 12.30 11.74
N GLY A 325 -10.45 11.09 11.21
CA GLY A 325 -9.42 10.58 10.32
C GLY A 325 -8.11 10.17 11.01
N VAL A 326 -7.02 10.19 10.25
CA VAL A 326 -5.67 9.83 10.73
C VAL A 326 -5.19 10.68 11.90
N PRO A 327 -5.47 12.01 11.96
CA PRO A 327 -5.04 12.83 13.10
C PRO A 327 -5.52 12.33 14.47
N VAL A 328 -6.71 11.74 14.54
CA VAL A 328 -7.23 11.18 15.81
C VAL A 328 -6.40 9.97 16.26
N VAL A 329 -6.00 9.13 15.34
CA VAL A 329 -5.13 7.98 15.64
C VAL A 329 -3.76 8.45 16.10
N MET A 330 -3.18 9.44 15.41
CA MET A 330 -1.89 10.03 15.78
C MET A 330 -1.96 10.69 17.17
N HIS A 331 -3.07 11.37 17.49
CA HIS A 331 -3.27 11.93 18.83
C HIS A 331 -3.24 10.84 19.92
N GLU A 332 -3.99 9.75 19.74
CA GLU A 332 -4.00 8.64 20.71
C GLU A 332 -2.62 7.96 20.87
N LEU A 333 -1.85 7.84 19.77
CA LEU A 333 -0.49 7.33 19.83
C LEU A 333 0.47 8.29 20.52
N ASN A 334 0.29 9.59 20.35
CA ASN A 334 1.10 10.62 21.01
C ASN A 334 0.87 10.65 22.52
N GLU A 335 -0.37 10.45 22.99
CA GLU A 335 -0.69 10.31 24.41
C GLU A 335 0.04 9.13 25.08
N LEU A 336 0.41 8.11 24.31
CA LEU A 336 1.24 6.98 24.75
C LEU A 336 2.75 7.27 24.66
N GLY A 337 3.16 8.41 24.09
CA GLY A 337 4.57 8.71 23.81
C GLY A 337 5.19 7.80 22.74
N LEU A 338 4.38 7.27 21.83
CA LEU A 338 4.85 6.38 20.75
C LEU A 338 5.30 7.14 19.50
N LEU A 339 4.91 8.41 19.35
CA LEU A 339 5.35 9.23 18.23
C LEU A 339 6.61 10.02 18.60
N ASP A 340 7.55 10.08 17.66
CA ASP A 340 8.72 10.94 17.74
C ASP A 340 8.34 12.36 17.30
N GLU A 341 8.23 13.26 18.27
CA GLU A 341 7.82 14.66 18.09
C GLU A 341 8.86 15.51 17.35
N SER A 342 10.08 15.01 17.09
CA SER A 342 11.10 15.70 16.29
C SER A 342 10.76 15.74 14.81
N ALA A 343 9.82 14.91 14.35
CA ALA A 343 9.37 14.87 12.96
C ALA A 343 8.73 16.20 12.56
N ILE A 344 8.94 16.59 11.31
CA ILE A 344 8.23 17.70 10.67
C ILE A 344 7.26 17.18 9.62
N THR A 345 6.21 17.93 9.38
CA THR A 345 5.21 17.64 8.35
C THR A 345 5.16 18.77 7.33
N CYS A 346 4.50 18.57 6.21
CA CYS A 346 4.21 19.66 5.27
C CYS A 346 3.39 20.80 5.92
N MET A 347 2.74 20.52 7.06
CA MET A 347 1.98 21.53 7.84
C MET A 347 2.83 22.24 8.89
N GLY A 348 4.05 21.77 9.19
CA GLY A 348 4.93 22.27 10.23
C GLY A 348 5.40 21.17 11.19
N PRO A 349 5.90 21.53 12.38
CA PRO A 349 6.31 20.55 13.40
C PRO A 349 5.17 19.61 13.79
N LEU A 350 5.50 18.33 14.02
CA LEU A 350 4.51 17.31 14.38
C LEU A 350 3.68 17.67 15.63
N PRO A 351 4.24 18.24 16.71
CA PRO A 351 3.45 18.64 17.87
C PRO A 351 2.35 19.67 17.54
N GLU A 352 2.64 20.63 16.64
CA GLU A 352 1.65 21.62 16.19
C GLU A 352 0.56 20.95 15.33
N TYR A 353 0.94 19.99 14.48
CA TYR A 353 -0.01 19.21 13.70
C TYR A 353 -0.97 18.44 14.61
N ILE A 354 -0.47 17.75 15.64
CA ILE A 354 -1.27 16.96 16.58
C ILE A 354 -2.16 17.88 17.43
N ALA A 355 -1.63 19.01 17.92
CA ALA A 355 -2.39 19.97 18.73
C ALA A 355 -3.60 20.58 17.98
N ASN A 356 -3.54 20.61 16.65
CA ASN A 356 -4.66 21.05 15.81
C ASN A 356 -5.73 19.97 15.60
N CYS A 357 -5.52 18.72 16.06
CA CYS A 357 -6.56 17.71 16.10
C CYS A 357 -7.59 18.03 17.18
N THR A 358 -8.78 18.44 16.76
CA THR A 358 -9.84 18.92 17.68
C THR A 358 -10.83 17.84 18.10
N LYS A 359 -10.79 16.65 17.47
CA LYS A 359 -11.70 15.55 17.77
C LYS A 359 -11.00 14.50 18.63
N PRO A 360 -11.55 14.14 19.80
CA PRO A 360 -11.08 12.97 20.55
C PRO A 360 -11.52 11.67 19.86
N ALA A 361 -10.86 10.57 20.18
CA ALA A 361 -11.31 9.24 19.79
C ALA A 361 -12.73 8.99 20.32
N ASP A 362 -13.61 8.46 19.46
CA ASP A 362 -15.03 8.23 19.78
C ASP A 362 -15.26 6.97 20.65
N GLY A 363 -14.25 6.10 20.76
CA GLY A 363 -14.29 4.86 21.53
C GLY A 363 -14.96 3.69 20.80
N GLU A 364 -15.46 3.90 19.59
CA GLU A 364 -16.10 2.85 18.76
C GLU A 364 -15.34 2.57 17.46
N VAL A 365 -15.19 3.58 16.60
CA VAL A 365 -14.44 3.47 15.33
C VAL A 365 -12.95 3.57 15.60
N CYS A 366 -12.55 4.62 16.32
CA CYS A 366 -11.22 4.78 16.88
C CYS A 366 -11.30 4.63 18.40
N ARG A 367 -10.73 3.56 18.92
CA ARG A 367 -10.67 3.33 20.35
C ARG A 367 -9.61 4.19 21.00
N LYS A 368 -9.85 4.55 22.27
CA LYS A 368 -8.85 5.22 23.09
C LYS A 368 -7.70 4.26 23.39
N HIS A 369 -6.53 4.82 23.60
CA HIS A 369 -5.30 4.05 23.90
C HIS A 369 -5.41 3.19 25.17
N ASP A 370 -6.25 3.55 26.15
CA ASP A 370 -6.49 2.79 27.38
C ASP A 370 -7.48 1.61 27.20
N ASN A 371 -8.20 1.56 26.07
CA ASN A 371 -9.16 0.50 25.73
C ASN A 371 -9.06 0.05 24.27
N PRO A 372 -7.90 -0.40 23.76
CA PRO A 372 -7.69 -0.78 22.38
C PRO A 372 -8.42 -2.08 22.01
N PHE A 373 -8.56 -2.36 20.70
CA PHE A 373 -9.02 -3.67 20.21
C PHE A 373 -8.02 -4.78 20.54
N SER A 374 -6.73 -4.46 20.50
CA SER A 374 -5.61 -5.32 20.89
C SER A 374 -4.50 -4.47 21.47
N LYS A 375 -3.77 -5.01 22.45
CA LYS A 375 -2.57 -4.35 23.01
C LYS A 375 -1.37 -4.39 22.06
N MET A 376 -1.42 -5.24 21.03
CA MET A 376 -0.42 -5.37 19.98
C MET A 376 -0.99 -4.88 18.66
N GLY A 377 -0.10 -4.51 17.77
CA GLY A 377 -0.42 -4.04 16.43
C GLY A 377 -1.21 -5.02 15.57
N ALA A 378 -1.79 -4.51 14.51
CA ALA A 378 -2.63 -5.28 13.60
C ALA A 378 -1.84 -6.26 12.70
N LEU A 379 -0.57 -5.97 12.45
CA LEU A 379 0.35 -6.82 11.68
C LEU A 379 1.34 -7.52 12.60
N ARG A 380 1.85 -8.68 12.17
CA ARG A 380 2.86 -9.44 12.91
C ARG A 380 3.90 -10.00 11.95
N VAL A 381 5.16 -9.89 12.34
CA VAL A 381 6.27 -10.55 11.64
C VAL A 381 6.49 -11.94 12.25
N LEU A 382 6.73 -12.92 11.39
CA LEU A 382 7.07 -14.28 11.78
C LEU A 382 8.47 -14.62 11.28
N HIS A 383 9.30 -15.17 12.18
CA HIS A 383 10.64 -15.67 11.86
C HIS A 383 10.74 -17.18 12.12
N GLY A 384 11.73 -17.82 11.51
CA GLY A 384 11.99 -19.24 11.73
C GLY A 384 12.78 -19.85 10.58
N ASN A 385 12.92 -21.17 10.60
CA ASN A 385 13.72 -21.87 9.58
C ASN A 385 13.08 -21.86 8.17
N ILE A 386 11.79 -21.47 8.04
CA ILE A 386 11.14 -21.22 6.76
C ILE A 386 11.39 -19.78 6.29
N ALA A 387 11.37 -18.82 7.20
CA ALA A 387 11.45 -17.40 6.95
C ALA A 387 12.55 -16.74 7.82
N PRO A 388 13.83 -17.01 7.58
CA PRO A 388 14.91 -16.41 8.37
C PRO A 388 14.96 -14.89 8.27
N ASP A 389 14.58 -14.31 7.12
CA ASP A 389 14.50 -12.86 6.91
C ASP A 389 13.07 -12.31 7.13
N GLY A 390 12.16 -13.15 7.65
CA GLY A 390 10.80 -12.80 8.04
C GLY A 390 9.73 -13.13 7.03
N GLY A 391 8.50 -13.21 7.53
CA GLY A 391 7.24 -13.24 6.79
C GLY A 391 6.23 -12.38 7.52
N ILE A 392 5.17 -11.92 6.86
CA ILE A 392 4.20 -10.98 7.42
C ILE A 392 2.78 -11.56 7.41
N VAL A 393 2.04 -11.35 8.49
CA VAL A 393 0.63 -11.74 8.60
C VAL A 393 -0.21 -10.60 9.16
N LYS A 394 -1.44 -10.45 8.65
CA LYS A 394 -2.42 -9.52 9.21
C LYS A 394 -3.12 -10.20 10.41
N LYS A 395 -2.50 -10.12 11.58
CA LYS A 395 -3.00 -10.72 12.84
C LYS A 395 -4.45 -10.31 13.14
N SER A 396 -4.80 -9.05 12.87
CA SER A 396 -6.14 -8.51 13.13
C SER A 396 -7.27 -9.16 12.31
N ALA A 397 -6.94 -9.90 11.25
CA ALA A 397 -7.87 -10.63 10.39
C ALA A 397 -7.90 -12.14 10.65
N VAL A 398 -7.18 -12.63 11.66
CA VAL A 398 -7.08 -14.05 12.01
C VAL A 398 -8.07 -14.40 13.13
N ASP A 399 -8.79 -15.51 12.94
CA ASP A 399 -9.65 -16.06 14.02
C ASP A 399 -8.75 -16.49 15.21
N PRO A 400 -9.12 -16.19 16.47
CA PRO A 400 -8.33 -16.56 17.65
C PRO A 400 -7.96 -18.05 17.72
N SER A 401 -8.78 -18.96 17.19
CA SER A 401 -8.49 -20.40 17.15
C SER A 401 -7.37 -20.78 16.19
N MET A 402 -6.97 -19.87 15.28
CA MET A 402 -5.96 -20.08 14.24
C MET A 402 -4.67 -19.26 14.49
N LEU A 403 -4.52 -18.64 15.66
CA LEU A 403 -3.31 -17.91 16.01
C LEU A 403 -2.08 -18.81 16.13
N THR A 404 -2.29 -20.09 16.42
CA THR A 404 -1.25 -21.13 16.33
C THR A 404 -1.85 -22.32 15.57
N HIS A 405 -1.20 -22.73 14.48
CA HIS A 405 -1.63 -23.85 13.66
C HIS A 405 -0.42 -24.71 13.27
N THR A 406 -0.58 -26.02 13.36
CA THR A 406 0.42 -26.98 12.89
C THR A 406 -0.26 -28.02 12.02
N GLY A 407 0.28 -28.25 10.83
CA GLY A 407 -0.31 -29.20 9.89
C GLY A 407 0.62 -29.62 8.75
N PRO A 408 0.19 -30.63 7.97
CA PRO A 408 0.96 -31.08 6.81
C PRO A 408 0.95 -30.05 5.69
N ALA A 409 2.10 -29.82 5.08
CA ALA A 409 2.26 -28.94 3.93
C ALA A 409 1.58 -29.52 2.68
N ARG A 410 0.96 -28.66 1.90
CA ARG A 410 0.49 -28.91 0.53
C ARG A 410 1.12 -27.85 -0.37
N CYS A 411 2.10 -28.26 -1.17
CA CYS A 411 3.00 -27.38 -1.92
C CYS A 411 2.55 -27.20 -3.36
N PHE A 412 2.47 -25.93 -3.80
CA PHE A 412 2.12 -25.52 -5.16
C PHE A 412 3.14 -24.50 -5.66
N ASN A 413 3.44 -24.53 -6.98
CA ASN A 413 4.44 -23.66 -7.57
C ASN A 413 3.84 -22.46 -8.33
N SER A 414 2.52 -22.29 -8.22
CA SER A 414 1.79 -21.13 -8.72
C SER A 414 0.46 -20.95 -7.97
N GLU A 415 -0.14 -19.76 -8.10
CA GLU A 415 -1.50 -19.48 -7.59
C GLU A 415 -2.54 -20.38 -8.26
N GLU A 416 -2.40 -20.60 -9.58
CA GLU A 416 -3.33 -21.39 -10.37
C GLU A 416 -3.40 -22.84 -9.87
N GLU A 417 -2.25 -23.52 -9.68
CA GLU A 417 -2.20 -24.88 -9.15
C GLU A 417 -2.86 -24.97 -7.77
N ALA A 418 -2.59 -23.99 -6.89
CA ALA A 418 -3.21 -23.96 -5.56
C ALA A 418 -4.72 -23.77 -5.64
N CYS A 419 -5.20 -22.86 -6.49
CA CYS A 419 -6.64 -22.62 -6.68
C CYS A 419 -7.35 -23.85 -7.23
N GLU A 420 -6.77 -24.53 -8.24
CA GLU A 420 -7.33 -25.77 -8.80
C GLU A 420 -7.49 -26.83 -7.72
N ALA A 421 -6.47 -27.06 -6.89
CA ALA A 421 -6.52 -28.04 -5.79
C ALA A 421 -7.55 -27.65 -4.70
N ILE A 422 -7.67 -26.37 -4.38
CA ILE A 422 -8.66 -25.89 -3.39
C ILE A 422 -10.08 -26.15 -3.92
N PHE A 423 -10.38 -25.74 -5.17
CA PHE A 423 -11.71 -25.92 -5.77
C PHE A 423 -12.05 -27.38 -6.04
N ALA A 424 -11.05 -28.23 -6.33
CA ALA A 424 -11.24 -29.67 -6.44
C ALA A 424 -11.51 -30.36 -5.09
N GLY A 425 -11.41 -29.62 -3.96
CA GLY A 425 -11.62 -30.16 -2.62
C GLY A 425 -10.49 -31.10 -2.16
N GLU A 426 -9.28 -30.92 -2.71
CA GLU A 426 -8.10 -31.69 -2.32
C GLU A 426 -7.49 -31.22 -1.01
N ILE A 427 -7.68 -29.94 -0.66
CA ILE A 427 -7.23 -29.35 0.60
C ILE A 427 -8.18 -29.77 1.72
N LYS A 428 -7.60 -30.26 2.82
CA LYS A 428 -8.33 -30.82 3.97
C LYS A 428 -8.18 -29.92 5.21
N PRO A 429 -9.14 -29.99 6.15
CA PRO A 429 -8.96 -29.39 7.47
C PRO A 429 -7.64 -29.86 8.11
N GLY A 430 -6.82 -28.93 8.56
CA GLY A 430 -5.51 -29.16 9.15
C GLY A 430 -4.34 -28.86 8.22
N ASP A 431 -4.54 -28.78 6.91
CA ASP A 431 -3.46 -28.53 5.96
C ASP A 431 -2.84 -27.14 6.09
N VAL A 432 -1.59 -27.02 5.67
CA VAL A 432 -0.88 -25.76 5.42
C VAL A 432 -0.58 -25.65 3.91
N VAL A 433 -1.28 -24.77 3.23
CA VAL A 433 -1.10 -24.53 1.78
C VAL A 433 0.13 -23.64 1.59
N VAL A 434 1.10 -24.11 0.80
CA VAL A 434 2.37 -23.41 0.51
C VAL A 434 2.43 -23.06 -0.98
N ILE A 435 2.35 -21.76 -1.31
CA ILE A 435 2.42 -21.27 -2.70
C ILE A 435 3.78 -20.63 -2.92
N ARG A 436 4.58 -21.21 -3.81
CA ARG A 436 5.99 -20.85 -4.05
C ARG A 436 6.19 -20.23 -5.42
N TYR A 437 7.36 -19.57 -5.57
CA TYR A 437 7.78 -18.93 -6.83
C TYR A 437 6.84 -17.80 -7.29
N GLU A 438 6.20 -17.15 -6.34
CA GLU A 438 5.41 -15.93 -6.52
C GLU A 438 6.10 -14.69 -5.88
N GLY A 439 7.34 -14.86 -5.42
CA GLY A 439 8.17 -13.80 -4.87
C GLY A 439 8.69 -12.80 -5.91
N PRO A 440 9.46 -11.78 -5.47
CA PRO A 440 9.93 -10.69 -6.34
C PRO A 440 10.63 -11.12 -7.62
N LYS A 441 11.43 -12.19 -7.58
CA LYS A 441 12.17 -12.73 -8.73
C LYS A 441 11.48 -13.92 -9.38
N GLY A 442 10.94 -14.84 -8.59
CA GLY A 442 10.31 -16.07 -9.06
C GLY A 442 8.99 -15.84 -9.77
N GLY A 443 8.13 -14.99 -9.21
CA GLY A 443 6.93 -14.45 -9.82
C GLY A 443 7.09 -12.94 -10.03
N PRO A 444 7.84 -12.48 -11.06
CA PRO A 444 8.21 -11.09 -11.18
C PRO A 444 7.04 -10.12 -11.01
N GLY A 445 7.19 -9.15 -10.11
CA GLY A 445 6.10 -8.30 -9.66
C GLY A 445 5.41 -8.80 -8.40
N MET A 446 5.87 -9.93 -7.81
CA MET A 446 5.41 -10.42 -6.51
C MET A 446 3.88 -10.40 -6.42
N ARG A 447 3.23 -11.23 -7.23
CA ARG A 447 1.78 -11.24 -7.47
C ARG A 447 0.97 -11.21 -6.15
N GLU A 448 -0.05 -10.37 -6.11
CA GLU A 448 -0.97 -10.26 -4.97
C GLU A 448 -2.14 -11.21 -5.18
N MET A 449 -2.26 -12.21 -4.32
CA MET A 449 -3.24 -13.29 -4.45
C MET A 449 -4.43 -13.06 -3.52
N LEU A 450 -5.64 -13.18 -4.05
CA LEU A 450 -6.88 -13.15 -3.30
C LEU A 450 -7.69 -14.43 -3.48
N THR A 451 -7.68 -15.02 -4.68
CA THR A 451 -8.46 -16.22 -4.99
C THR A 451 -8.19 -17.38 -4.03
N PRO A 452 -6.94 -17.77 -3.72
CA PRO A 452 -6.70 -18.87 -2.80
C PRO A 452 -7.31 -18.62 -1.41
N THR A 453 -7.20 -17.37 -0.90
CA THR A 453 -7.72 -17.01 0.42
C THR A 453 -9.25 -16.97 0.44
N SER A 454 -9.88 -16.41 -0.60
CA SER A 454 -11.34 -16.39 -0.73
C SER A 454 -11.92 -17.79 -0.97
N ALA A 455 -11.21 -18.63 -1.75
CA ALA A 455 -11.62 -20.03 -1.96
C ALA A 455 -11.60 -20.83 -0.64
N ILE A 456 -10.55 -20.69 0.18
CA ILE A 456 -10.49 -21.31 1.52
C ILE A 456 -11.66 -20.85 2.40
N VAL A 457 -12.01 -19.56 2.37
CA VAL A 457 -13.18 -19.04 3.10
C VAL A 457 -14.47 -19.62 2.54
N GLY A 458 -14.66 -19.60 1.21
CA GLY A 458 -15.86 -20.13 0.53
C GLY A 458 -16.08 -21.63 0.75
N MET A 459 -15.00 -22.40 0.85
CA MET A 459 -15.04 -23.85 1.16
C MET A 459 -15.23 -24.15 2.66
N GLY A 460 -15.36 -23.12 3.52
CA GLY A 460 -15.55 -23.28 4.96
C GLY A 460 -14.31 -23.71 5.72
N LEU A 461 -13.11 -23.56 5.14
CA LEU A 461 -11.83 -24.02 5.68
C LEU A 461 -11.05 -22.95 6.44
N SER A 462 -11.55 -21.73 6.55
CA SER A 462 -10.87 -20.56 7.13
C SER A 462 -10.43 -20.71 8.60
N LYS A 463 -11.03 -21.67 9.33
CA LYS A 463 -10.70 -22.00 10.72
C LYS A 463 -9.91 -23.30 10.87
N SER A 464 -9.33 -23.80 9.80
CA SER A 464 -8.62 -25.09 9.84
C SER A 464 -7.47 -25.21 8.84
N VAL A 465 -7.25 -24.22 7.98
CA VAL A 465 -6.18 -24.21 6.97
C VAL A 465 -5.40 -22.91 7.08
N ALA A 466 -4.07 -23.00 7.06
CA ALA A 466 -3.17 -21.86 6.94
C ALA A 466 -2.58 -21.76 5.53
N LEU A 467 -2.18 -20.56 5.10
CA LEU A 467 -1.55 -20.31 3.81
C LEU A 467 -0.20 -19.61 3.99
N LEU A 468 0.80 -20.04 3.24
CA LEU A 468 2.13 -19.45 3.16
C LEU A 468 2.48 -19.11 1.72
N THR A 469 3.20 -18.00 1.50
CA THR A 469 3.74 -17.66 0.19
C THR A 469 4.96 -16.74 0.27
N ASP A 470 5.86 -16.88 -0.68
CA ASP A 470 6.91 -15.89 -0.94
C ASP A 470 6.41 -14.70 -1.78
N GLY A 471 5.18 -14.80 -2.33
CA GLY A 471 4.43 -13.73 -2.93
C GLY A 471 3.69 -12.85 -1.91
N ARG A 472 2.55 -12.29 -2.32
CA ARG A 472 1.70 -11.47 -1.46
C ARG A 472 0.29 -12.04 -1.39
N PHE A 473 -0.35 -11.86 -0.24
CA PHE A 473 -1.81 -11.95 -0.16
C PHE A 473 -2.43 -10.57 -0.20
N SER A 474 -3.62 -10.47 -0.77
CA SER A 474 -4.39 -9.22 -0.83
C SER A 474 -4.59 -8.62 0.56
N GLY A 475 -4.60 -7.29 0.65
CA GLY A 475 -5.00 -6.60 1.87
C GLY A 475 -6.41 -6.95 2.36
N ALA A 476 -7.22 -7.57 1.51
CA ALA A 476 -8.56 -8.08 1.78
C ALA A 476 -8.59 -9.51 2.38
N SER A 477 -7.47 -10.23 2.41
CA SER A 477 -7.39 -11.61 2.89
C SER A 477 -7.78 -11.74 4.36
N LYS A 478 -8.47 -12.84 4.68
CA LYS A 478 -8.87 -13.24 6.03
C LYS A 478 -8.22 -14.58 6.37
N GLY A 479 -7.92 -14.81 7.65
CA GLY A 479 -7.30 -16.03 8.14
C GLY A 479 -5.77 -15.98 8.27
N PRO A 480 -5.13 -17.10 8.66
CA PRO A 480 -3.68 -17.19 8.88
C PRO A 480 -2.91 -17.27 7.54
N CYS A 481 -2.85 -16.12 6.84
CA CYS A 481 -2.21 -15.99 5.54
C CYS A 481 -0.89 -15.24 5.72
N VAL A 482 0.24 -15.97 5.67
CA VAL A 482 1.60 -15.43 5.82
C VAL A 482 2.18 -15.20 4.44
N GLY A 483 2.41 -13.94 4.07
CA GLY A 483 3.04 -13.54 2.83
C GLY A 483 4.45 -13.00 3.03
N HIS A 484 5.11 -12.58 1.94
CA HIS A 484 6.44 -11.99 1.93
C HIS A 484 7.52 -12.89 2.55
N VAL A 485 7.30 -14.21 2.57
CA VAL A 485 8.27 -15.16 3.14
C VAL A 485 9.62 -14.96 2.47
N SER A 486 10.61 -14.60 3.27
CA SER A 486 11.95 -14.25 2.81
C SER A 486 13.02 -15.10 3.49
N PRO A 487 14.03 -15.53 2.70
CA PRO A 487 14.23 -15.38 1.26
C PRO A 487 13.22 -16.18 0.41
N GLU A 488 12.88 -15.66 -0.80
CA GLU A 488 11.95 -16.31 -1.72
C GLU A 488 12.46 -17.64 -2.28
N ALA A 489 11.57 -18.52 -2.75
CA ALA A 489 11.89 -19.82 -3.31
C ALA A 489 12.86 -19.74 -4.52
N ALA A 490 12.65 -18.80 -5.44
CA ALA A 490 13.48 -18.63 -6.63
C ALA A 490 14.92 -18.21 -6.30
N ALA A 491 15.13 -17.57 -5.14
CA ALA A 491 16.47 -17.24 -4.63
C ALA A 491 17.10 -18.38 -3.78
N GLY A 492 16.46 -19.56 -3.74
CA GLY A 492 16.92 -20.70 -2.92
C GLY A 492 16.56 -20.57 -1.43
N GLY A 493 15.55 -19.76 -1.11
CA GLY A 493 15.03 -19.65 0.25
C GLY A 493 14.44 -20.95 0.78
N PRO A 494 14.37 -21.13 2.10
CA PRO A 494 13.91 -22.40 2.71
C PRO A 494 12.50 -22.82 2.30
N ILE A 495 11.62 -21.89 1.96
CA ILE A 495 10.27 -22.20 1.47
C ILE A 495 10.29 -23.10 0.21
N ALA A 496 11.37 -23.04 -0.60
CA ALA A 496 11.57 -23.93 -1.75
C ALA A 496 11.80 -25.39 -1.37
N LEU A 497 12.25 -25.64 -0.13
CA LEU A 497 12.67 -26.95 0.35
C LEU A 497 11.54 -27.72 1.08
N ILE A 498 10.38 -27.09 1.24
CA ILE A 498 9.21 -27.73 1.85
C ILE A 498 8.65 -28.76 0.87
N GLU A 499 8.35 -29.96 1.35
CA GLU A 499 7.74 -31.05 0.58
C GLU A 499 6.33 -31.37 1.08
N ASP A 500 5.50 -31.96 0.22
CA ASP A 500 4.15 -32.39 0.61
C ASP A 500 4.20 -33.35 1.81
N GLY A 501 3.40 -33.05 2.82
CA GLY A 501 3.30 -33.82 4.05
C GLY A 501 4.25 -33.39 5.17
N ASP A 502 5.23 -32.53 4.90
CA ASP A 502 6.08 -31.95 5.96
C ASP A 502 5.21 -31.21 6.98
N GLN A 503 5.55 -31.35 8.26
CA GLN A 503 4.84 -30.62 9.30
C GLN A 503 5.34 -29.18 9.37
N VAL A 504 4.41 -28.23 9.26
CA VAL A 504 4.67 -26.79 9.33
C VAL A 504 3.89 -26.19 10.49
N THR A 505 4.56 -25.39 11.31
CA THR A 505 3.94 -24.60 12.38
C THR A 505 3.92 -23.12 12.01
N VAL A 506 2.72 -22.53 12.06
CA VAL A 506 2.47 -21.09 11.99
C VAL A 506 2.04 -20.64 13.36
N ASP A 507 2.92 -19.99 14.12
CA ASP A 507 2.65 -19.45 15.46
C ASP A 507 2.67 -17.92 15.42
N ILE A 508 1.50 -17.31 15.22
CA ILE A 508 1.35 -15.87 15.06
C ILE A 508 1.58 -15.14 16.39
N GLU A 509 1.19 -15.74 17.52
CA GLU A 509 1.42 -15.13 18.83
C GLU A 509 2.90 -15.16 19.21
N GLY A 510 3.55 -16.31 19.01
CA GLY A 510 4.98 -16.49 19.28
C GLY A 510 5.90 -15.87 18.21
N GLY A 511 5.34 -15.38 17.08
CA GLY A 511 6.13 -14.80 15.99
C GLY A 511 6.99 -15.83 15.24
N LYS A 512 6.50 -17.08 15.10
CA LYS A 512 7.30 -18.20 14.57
C LYS A 512 6.70 -18.83 13.32
N LEU A 513 7.57 -19.23 12.41
CA LEU A 513 7.25 -20.00 11.22
C LEU A 513 8.26 -21.13 11.04
N GLU A 514 7.86 -22.35 11.38
CA GLU A 514 8.79 -23.47 11.53
C GLU A 514 8.41 -24.69 10.67
N LEU A 515 9.39 -25.26 10.02
CA LEU A 515 9.38 -26.55 9.34
C LEU A 515 9.99 -27.62 10.25
N HIS A 516 9.25 -28.67 10.53
CA HIS A 516 9.70 -29.78 11.38
C HIS A 516 10.42 -30.86 10.58
N VAL A 517 11.55 -30.49 10.02
CA VAL A 517 12.47 -31.36 9.26
C VAL A 517 13.85 -31.20 9.88
N SER A 518 14.64 -32.28 9.95
CA SER A 518 15.98 -32.20 10.54
C SER A 518 16.92 -31.32 9.70
N ASP A 519 17.94 -30.76 10.36
CA ASP A 519 18.93 -29.92 9.69
C ASP A 519 19.70 -30.69 8.60
N GLU A 520 19.93 -32.00 8.83
CA GLU A 520 20.58 -32.89 7.87
C GLU A 520 19.74 -33.08 6.60
N GLU A 521 18.43 -33.26 6.76
CA GLU A 521 17.50 -33.40 5.64
C GLU A 521 17.36 -32.06 4.88
N LEU A 522 17.24 -30.95 5.60
CA LEU A 522 17.21 -29.63 4.95
C LEU A 522 18.50 -29.33 4.18
N ALA A 523 19.64 -29.74 4.71
CA ALA A 523 20.92 -29.59 4.01
C ALA A 523 20.98 -30.46 2.75
N ALA A 524 20.44 -31.68 2.81
CA ALA A 524 20.35 -32.58 1.66
C ALA A 524 19.42 -32.02 0.58
N ARG A 525 18.23 -31.54 0.94
CA ARG A 525 17.28 -30.89 0.01
C ARG A 525 17.89 -29.63 -0.60
N ARG A 526 18.61 -28.82 0.19
CA ARG A 526 19.31 -27.62 -0.31
C ARG A 526 20.41 -27.98 -1.31
N ALA A 527 21.16 -29.07 -1.07
CA ALA A 527 22.19 -29.52 -2.00
C ALA A 527 21.60 -30.05 -3.32
N ALA A 528 20.38 -30.60 -3.28
CA ALA A 528 19.66 -31.09 -4.46
C ALA A 528 18.84 -29.99 -5.18
N PHE A 529 18.66 -28.82 -4.57
CA PHE A 529 17.83 -27.75 -5.12
C PHE A 529 18.39 -27.22 -6.44
N VAL A 530 17.54 -27.17 -7.44
CA VAL A 530 17.82 -26.52 -8.72
C VAL A 530 16.78 -25.44 -8.94
N ALA A 531 17.22 -24.19 -9.06
CA ALA A 531 16.32 -23.08 -9.32
C ALA A 531 15.56 -23.30 -10.65
N PRO A 532 14.24 -23.10 -10.68
CA PRO A 532 13.47 -23.23 -11.91
C PRO A 532 13.88 -22.18 -12.94
N ALA A 533 13.59 -22.45 -14.21
CA ALA A 533 13.78 -21.44 -15.25
C ALA A 533 12.91 -20.20 -14.97
N PRO A 534 13.40 -18.99 -15.28
CA PRO A 534 12.61 -17.77 -15.10
C PRO A 534 11.27 -17.86 -15.84
N LYS A 535 10.16 -17.53 -15.15
CA LYS A 535 8.80 -17.47 -15.74
C LYS A 535 8.73 -16.46 -16.90
N HIS A 536 9.51 -15.36 -16.82
CA HIS A 536 9.56 -14.30 -17.83
C HIS A 536 11.01 -14.00 -18.24
N ASN A 537 11.29 -14.00 -19.54
CA ASN A 537 12.64 -13.84 -20.10
C ASN A 537 12.81 -12.55 -20.94
N HIS A 538 11.76 -11.74 -21.09
CA HIS A 538 11.78 -10.48 -21.85
C HIS A 538 10.84 -9.44 -21.21
N GLY A 539 10.95 -8.19 -21.70
CA GLY A 539 10.09 -7.10 -21.28
C GLY A 539 10.41 -6.57 -19.88
N VAL A 540 9.43 -5.84 -19.32
CA VAL A 540 9.57 -5.16 -18.03
C VAL A 540 9.69 -6.14 -16.87
N LEU A 541 9.00 -7.28 -16.94
CA LEU A 541 9.04 -8.30 -15.89
C LEU A 541 10.43 -8.94 -15.77
N ALA A 542 11.07 -9.27 -16.91
CA ALA A 542 12.44 -9.80 -16.90
C ALA A 542 13.46 -8.76 -16.43
N LYS A 543 13.27 -7.47 -16.76
CA LYS A 543 14.10 -6.37 -16.24
C LYS A 543 13.97 -6.28 -14.73
N TYR A 544 12.73 -6.28 -14.22
CA TYR A 544 12.43 -6.21 -12.79
C TYR A 544 13.05 -7.37 -12.02
N ALA A 545 12.84 -8.62 -12.45
CA ALA A 545 13.38 -9.81 -11.79
C ALA A 545 14.91 -9.79 -11.62
N LYS A 546 15.63 -9.13 -12.54
CA LYS A 546 17.09 -9.02 -12.49
C LYS A 546 17.58 -7.98 -11.46
N LEU A 547 16.79 -6.95 -11.21
CA LEU A 547 17.22 -5.77 -10.45
C LEU A 547 16.62 -5.72 -9.04
N VAL A 548 15.49 -6.37 -8.84
CA VAL A 548 14.71 -6.27 -7.61
C VAL A 548 15.44 -6.89 -6.42
N SER A 549 15.34 -6.21 -5.27
CA SER A 549 15.74 -6.74 -3.98
C SER A 549 14.71 -7.75 -3.43
N SER A 550 15.07 -8.42 -2.36
CA SER A 550 14.18 -9.33 -1.62
C SER A 550 13.01 -8.58 -0.97
N ALA A 551 11.95 -9.31 -0.59
CA ALA A 551 10.73 -8.73 -0.03
C ALA A 551 10.95 -8.06 1.33
N ASP A 552 11.83 -8.62 2.19
CA ASP A 552 12.24 -8.00 3.46
C ASP A 552 12.93 -6.63 3.29
N LYS A 553 13.41 -6.32 2.07
CA LYS A 553 13.98 -5.04 1.65
C LYS A 553 13.03 -4.21 0.80
N GLY A 554 11.71 -4.50 0.84
CA GLY A 554 10.69 -3.76 0.13
C GLY A 554 10.51 -4.12 -1.34
N ALA A 555 11.12 -5.21 -1.83
CA ALA A 555 11.13 -5.56 -3.26
C ALA A 555 11.42 -4.33 -4.14
N TYR A 556 12.48 -3.60 -3.79
CA TYR A 556 12.84 -2.27 -4.33
C TYR A 556 13.92 -2.40 -5.41
N VAL A 557 13.82 -1.56 -6.42
CA VAL A 557 14.84 -1.39 -7.47
C VAL A 557 15.53 -0.05 -7.25
N SER A 558 16.81 -0.12 -6.85
CA SER A 558 17.66 1.06 -6.60
C SER A 558 18.38 1.51 -7.87
#